data_20772782e62fe87e8e76b3d1397de5cd
#
_entry.id   20772782e62fe87e8e76b3d1397de5cd
#
_cell.length_a   1.000
_cell.length_b   1.000
_cell.length_c   1.000
_cell.angle_alpha   90.00
_cell.angle_beta   90.00
_cell.angle_gamma   90.00
#
_symmetry.space_group_name_H-M   'P 1'
#
loop_
_entity.id
_entity.type
_entity.pdbx_description
1 polymer ?
#
loop_
_entity_poly.entity_id
_entity_poly.type
_entity_poly.pdbx_seq_one_letter_code
_entity_poly.pdbx_strand_id
1 'polypeptide(L)'
;MSPGSASSSPSACPCPPEAARRPGLLLALEPFWRLAFPESCVACGVPLERPRRHFCAACHRALPWVGEHACPRCGDAVGSHARTAAGCAACRNRHLAFARAVAPLRYEGKARELILKFKLGRRASLAHALGALLGDFLAESGLSRAVDLVAPVPLHWRRRLSRGFNQAMLLACELAIRFDLRLAPRLLVRRRATETQTALSGLRRGANVRGAFALRAPWRRGVLGRRVLVVDDVFTTGATAHECARVLRAGGAAEVLVATVAHTHRSSG
;
A
#
# COMPACT_ATOMS: atom_id res chain seq x y z
N MET A 1 -46.72 14.74 -8.24
CA MET A 1 -46.18 13.60 -7.45
C MET A 1 -44.76 13.38 -7.91
N SER A 2 -43.77 13.93 -7.14
CA SER A 2 -42.37 13.80 -7.46
C SER A 2 -41.77 12.63 -6.66
N PRO A 3 -40.95 11.75 -7.22
CA PRO A 3 -40.31 10.67 -6.47
C PRO A 3 -39.05 11.21 -5.80
N GLY A 4 -38.99 11.01 -4.49
CA GLY A 4 -37.90 11.44 -3.64
C GLY A 4 -36.57 10.74 -3.98
N SER A 5 -35.52 11.56 -4.04
CA SER A 5 -34.13 11.16 -4.16
C SER A 5 -33.64 10.53 -2.86
N ALA A 6 -33.50 9.21 -2.81
CA ALA A 6 -32.82 8.52 -1.73
C ALA A 6 -31.32 8.74 -1.85
N SER A 7 -30.76 9.65 -1.03
CA SER A 7 -29.33 9.82 -0.81
C SER A 7 -28.81 8.63 0.00
N SER A 8 -28.21 7.65 -0.65
CA SER A 8 -27.47 6.59 0.02
C SER A 8 -26.18 7.18 0.62
N SER A 9 -26.18 7.36 1.93
CA SER A 9 -24.99 7.73 2.72
C SER A 9 -23.83 6.75 2.45
N PRO A 10 -22.58 7.26 2.29
CA PRO A 10 -21.42 6.40 2.14
C PRO A 10 -21.22 5.62 3.44
N SER A 11 -21.29 4.29 3.35
CA SER A 11 -21.02 3.37 4.46
C SER A 11 -19.68 3.70 5.12
N ALA A 12 -19.68 3.81 6.46
CA ALA A 12 -18.55 4.14 7.31
C ALA A 12 -17.24 3.47 6.86
N CYS A 13 -16.17 4.25 6.81
CA CYS A 13 -14.81 3.81 6.52
C CYS A 13 -14.43 2.70 7.53
N PRO A 14 -13.89 1.56 7.08
CA PRO A 14 -13.40 0.51 7.98
C PRO A 14 -12.05 0.84 8.61
N CYS A 15 -11.62 2.09 8.52
CA CYS A 15 -10.45 2.57 9.23
C CYS A 15 -10.72 2.48 10.74
N PRO A 16 -9.73 2.10 11.57
CA PRO A 16 -9.86 2.25 13.00
C PRO A 16 -10.23 3.71 13.30
N PRO A 17 -11.14 3.98 14.25
CA PRO A 17 -11.50 5.34 14.55
C PRO A 17 -10.21 6.13 14.80
N GLU A 18 -10.06 7.22 14.09
CA GLU A 18 -9.07 8.24 14.38
C GLU A 18 -9.11 8.45 15.89
N ALA A 19 -7.94 8.49 16.53
CA ALA A 19 -7.88 8.66 17.98
C ALA A 19 -8.81 9.82 18.33
N ALA A 20 -9.98 9.45 18.86
CA ALA A 20 -11.08 10.38 19.12
C ALA A 20 -10.48 11.61 19.79
N ARG A 21 -10.81 12.81 19.31
CA ARG A 21 -10.38 14.08 19.91
C ARG A 21 -10.57 13.93 21.39
N ARG A 22 -9.45 13.67 22.11
CA ARG A 22 -9.47 13.39 23.55
C ARG A 22 -10.01 14.63 24.23
N PRO A 23 -11.00 14.51 25.12
CA PRO A 23 -11.49 15.65 25.86
C PRO A 23 -10.34 16.33 26.59
N GLY A 24 -10.37 17.66 26.70
CA GLY A 24 -9.24 18.49 27.14
C GLY A 24 -8.58 18.08 28.47
N LEU A 25 -9.32 17.39 29.36
CA LEU A 25 -8.81 16.86 30.62
C LEU A 25 -7.75 15.74 30.42
N LEU A 26 -7.81 14.98 29.31
CA LEU A 26 -6.82 13.95 28.99
C LEU A 26 -5.52 14.53 28.40
N LEU A 27 -5.56 15.74 27.86
CA LEU A 27 -4.37 16.45 27.36
C LEU A 27 -3.42 16.86 28.48
N ALA A 28 -3.94 17.20 29.66
CA ALA A 28 -3.12 17.55 30.82
C ALA A 28 -2.33 16.37 31.40
N LEU A 29 -2.78 15.15 31.16
CA LEU A 29 -2.12 13.91 31.61
C LEU A 29 -1.19 13.29 30.54
N GLU A 30 -1.14 13.86 29.32
CA GLU A 30 -0.29 13.34 28.24
C GLU A 30 1.21 13.22 28.64
N PRO A 31 1.83 14.20 29.34
CA PRO A 31 3.22 14.07 29.75
C PRO A 31 3.44 12.89 30.69
N PHE A 32 2.52 12.65 31.60
CA PHE A 32 2.56 11.54 32.56
C PHE A 32 2.42 10.18 31.89
N TRP A 33 1.44 10.05 30.97
CA TRP A 33 1.26 8.83 30.18
C TRP A 33 2.43 8.53 29.26
N ARG A 34 3.07 9.56 28.70
CA ARG A 34 4.28 9.41 27.90
C ARG A 34 5.49 8.94 28.69
N LEU A 35 5.59 9.37 29.95
CA LEU A 35 6.63 8.91 30.86
C LEU A 35 6.41 7.45 31.28
N ALA A 36 5.17 7.08 31.58
CA ALA A 36 4.81 5.72 31.99
C ALA A 36 4.80 4.71 30.82
N PHE A 37 4.46 5.17 29.60
CA PHE A 37 4.37 4.35 28.38
C PHE A 37 5.06 5.04 27.21
N PRO A 38 6.40 5.07 27.18
CA PRO A 38 7.13 5.71 26.10
C PRO A 38 6.86 5.01 24.75
N GLU A 39 6.68 5.81 23.71
CA GLU A 39 6.61 5.27 22.35
C GLU A 39 7.88 4.48 22.06
N SER A 40 7.74 3.27 21.58
CA SER A 40 8.87 2.38 21.33
C SER A 40 9.05 2.11 19.84
N CYS A 41 10.29 1.92 19.42
CA CYS A 41 10.64 1.56 18.06
C CYS A 41 9.92 0.26 17.65
N VAL A 42 9.13 0.31 16.58
CA VAL A 42 8.35 -0.85 16.10
C VAL A 42 9.21 -2.02 15.63
N ALA A 43 10.49 -1.77 15.36
CA ALA A 43 11.44 -2.78 14.89
C ALA A 43 12.21 -3.46 16.03
N CYS A 44 12.72 -2.71 17.04
CA CYS A 44 13.58 -3.23 18.08
C CYS A 44 13.05 -3.04 19.50
N GLY A 45 11.95 -2.30 19.71
CA GLY A 45 11.34 -2.07 21.01
C GLY A 45 12.02 -1.01 21.88
N VAL A 46 13.14 -0.43 21.46
CA VAL A 46 13.83 0.63 22.21
C VAL A 46 12.93 1.87 22.33
N PRO A 47 12.86 2.55 23.51
CA PRO A 47 12.14 3.81 23.65
C PRO A 47 12.60 4.86 22.63
N LEU A 48 11.66 5.64 22.09
CA LEU A 48 11.94 6.68 21.12
C LEU A 48 12.15 8.04 21.82
N GLU A 49 13.24 8.70 21.49
CA GLU A 49 13.57 10.04 22.01
C GLU A 49 12.61 11.12 21.49
N ARG A 50 12.08 10.91 20.30
CA ARG A 50 11.15 11.84 19.65
C ARG A 50 9.79 11.19 19.43
N PRO A 51 8.70 11.79 19.95
CA PRO A 51 7.35 11.30 19.70
C PRO A 51 7.02 11.36 18.20
N ARG A 52 6.13 10.49 17.77
CA ARG A 52 5.67 10.36 16.36
C ARG A 52 6.71 9.81 15.38
N ARG A 53 7.87 9.36 15.83
CA ARG A 53 8.76 8.53 15.03
C ARG A 53 8.46 7.06 15.34
N HIS A 54 8.33 6.25 14.30
CA HIS A 54 8.03 4.83 14.46
C HIS A 54 9.30 3.98 14.58
N PHE A 55 10.42 4.53 14.14
CA PHE A 55 11.71 3.85 14.11
C PHE A 55 12.76 4.70 14.83
N CYS A 56 13.61 4.07 15.67
CA CYS A 56 14.81 4.71 16.16
C CYS A 56 15.81 4.95 15.01
N ALA A 57 16.75 5.85 15.19
CA ALA A 57 17.71 6.23 14.15
C ALA A 57 18.50 5.01 13.59
N ALA A 58 18.90 4.08 14.46
CA ALA A 58 19.61 2.87 14.06
C ALA A 58 18.74 1.96 13.18
N CYS A 59 17.49 1.69 13.59
CA CYS A 59 16.58 0.86 12.80
C CYS A 59 16.17 1.52 11.49
N HIS A 60 15.98 2.83 11.47
CA HIS A 60 15.66 3.57 10.24
C HIS A 60 16.81 3.50 9.22
N ARG A 61 18.06 3.70 9.67
CA ARG A 61 19.25 3.55 8.81
C ARG A 61 19.45 2.13 8.30
N ALA A 62 19.05 1.12 9.09
CA ALA A 62 19.17 -0.30 8.73
C ALA A 62 18.04 -0.78 7.78
N LEU A 63 17.07 0.08 7.41
CA LEU A 63 16.10 -0.26 6.38
C LEU A 63 16.79 -0.34 5.02
N PRO A 64 16.47 -1.37 4.22
CA PRO A 64 17.06 -1.55 2.88
C PRO A 64 16.37 -0.63 1.87
N TRP A 65 16.73 0.64 1.87
CA TRP A 65 16.17 1.64 0.96
C TRP A 65 16.46 1.31 -0.51
N VAL A 66 15.51 1.57 -1.39
CA VAL A 66 15.69 1.41 -2.84
C VAL A 66 16.72 2.39 -3.40
N GLY A 67 16.88 3.55 -2.74
CA GLY A 67 17.81 4.60 -3.16
C GLY A 67 17.30 5.41 -4.37
N GLU A 68 18.19 6.26 -4.90
CA GLU A 68 17.84 7.20 -5.98
C GLU A 68 17.67 6.54 -7.35
N HIS A 69 18.26 5.36 -7.55
CA HIS A 69 18.23 4.65 -8.83
C HIS A 69 17.11 3.61 -8.88
N ALA A 70 15.86 4.08 -8.76
CA ALA A 70 14.68 3.25 -8.97
C ALA A 70 14.23 3.25 -10.44
N CYS A 71 13.78 2.11 -10.93
CA CYS A 71 13.15 2.01 -12.24
C CYS A 71 11.91 2.92 -12.32
N PRO A 72 11.78 3.81 -13.32
CA PRO A 72 10.67 4.76 -13.41
C PRO A 72 9.31 4.06 -13.64
N ARG A 73 9.31 2.81 -14.11
CA ARG A 73 8.06 2.05 -14.37
C ARG A 73 7.65 1.15 -13.21
N CYS A 74 8.55 0.30 -12.72
CA CYS A 74 8.19 -0.72 -11.72
C CYS A 74 8.73 -0.42 -10.31
N GLY A 75 9.57 0.60 -10.13
CA GLY A 75 10.13 0.97 -8.83
C GLY A 75 11.21 0.03 -8.30
N ASP A 76 11.69 -0.93 -9.11
CA ASP A 76 12.79 -1.82 -8.70
C ASP A 76 14.10 -1.03 -8.58
N ALA A 77 14.94 -1.39 -7.60
CA ALA A 77 16.29 -0.85 -7.50
C ALA A 77 17.11 -1.31 -8.72
N VAL A 78 17.71 -0.37 -9.42
CA VAL A 78 18.52 -0.65 -10.60
C VAL A 78 19.88 0.02 -10.47
N GLY A 79 20.92 -0.51 -11.11
CA GLY A 79 22.22 0.17 -11.19
C GLY A 79 22.10 1.50 -11.94
N SER A 80 23.03 2.43 -11.66
CA SER A 80 23.05 3.77 -12.26
C SER A 80 22.94 3.77 -13.78
N HIS A 81 23.54 2.78 -14.46
CA HIS A 81 23.54 2.64 -15.92
C HIS A 81 22.32 1.85 -16.47
N ALA A 82 21.53 1.19 -15.61
CA ALA A 82 20.37 0.40 -16.03
C ALA A 82 19.04 1.19 -16.03
N ARG A 83 19.08 2.47 -15.66
CA ARG A 83 17.93 3.37 -15.62
C ARG A 83 17.71 4.01 -16.98
N THR A 84 16.67 3.57 -17.70
CA THR A 84 16.22 4.20 -18.95
C THR A 84 14.79 4.73 -18.78
N ALA A 85 14.39 5.71 -19.58
CA ALA A 85 13.02 6.20 -19.63
C ALA A 85 12.01 5.06 -19.93
N ALA A 86 12.44 4.05 -20.72
CA ALA A 86 11.65 2.86 -21.06
C ALA A 86 11.53 1.85 -19.90
N GLY A 87 12.23 2.04 -18.78
CA GLY A 87 12.26 1.17 -17.62
C GLY A 87 13.45 0.22 -17.58
N CYS A 88 13.52 -0.62 -16.53
CA CYS A 88 14.57 -1.63 -16.36
C CYS A 88 14.41 -2.82 -17.33
N ALA A 89 15.44 -3.66 -17.42
CA ALA A 89 15.42 -4.87 -18.26
C ALA A 89 14.19 -5.77 -17.99
N ALA A 90 13.78 -5.89 -16.71
CA ALA A 90 12.64 -6.72 -16.34
C ALA A 90 11.26 -6.19 -16.79
N CYS A 91 11.12 -4.87 -17.05
CA CYS A 91 9.83 -4.28 -17.42
C CYS A 91 9.81 -3.59 -18.80
N ARG A 92 10.97 -3.38 -19.45
CA ARG A 92 11.10 -2.68 -20.72
C ARG A 92 10.20 -3.27 -21.81
N ASN A 93 10.19 -4.59 -21.94
CA ASN A 93 9.44 -5.32 -22.95
C ASN A 93 8.08 -5.84 -22.43
N ARG A 94 7.62 -5.33 -21.28
CA ARG A 94 6.32 -5.74 -20.71
C ARG A 94 5.29 -4.65 -20.88
N HIS A 95 4.12 -5.04 -21.35
CA HIS A 95 2.95 -4.19 -21.30
C HIS A 95 2.43 -4.17 -19.85
N LEU A 96 2.61 -3.02 -19.17
CA LEU A 96 2.12 -2.78 -17.81
C LEU A 96 0.87 -1.90 -17.89
N ALA A 97 -0.23 -2.33 -17.28
CA ALA A 97 -1.50 -1.59 -17.29
C ALA A 97 -1.49 -0.38 -16.32
N PHE A 98 -0.53 -0.31 -15.40
CA PHE A 98 -0.28 0.86 -14.55
C PHE A 98 0.83 1.74 -15.18
N ALA A 99 0.76 3.04 -14.91
CA ALA A 99 1.74 4.00 -15.40
C ALA A 99 3.06 3.89 -14.63
N ARG A 100 2.97 3.79 -13.30
CA ARG A 100 4.14 3.73 -12.42
C ARG A 100 3.84 2.91 -11.18
N ALA A 101 4.82 2.13 -10.73
CA ALA A 101 4.84 1.51 -9.41
C ALA A 101 6.01 2.06 -8.59
N VAL A 102 5.80 2.22 -7.29
CA VAL A 102 6.83 2.74 -6.37
C VAL A 102 6.86 1.93 -5.08
N ALA A 103 8.06 1.82 -4.51
CA ALA A 103 8.30 1.23 -3.21
C ALA A 103 9.53 1.87 -2.58
N PRO A 104 9.49 2.33 -1.32
CA PRO A 104 10.65 2.89 -0.63
C PRO A 104 11.73 1.85 -0.31
N LEU A 105 11.35 0.59 -0.07
CA LEU A 105 12.23 -0.44 0.44
C LEU A 105 12.41 -1.62 -0.52
N ARG A 106 13.55 -2.29 -0.42
CA ARG A 106 13.76 -3.63 -0.96
C ARG A 106 13.19 -4.66 0.01
N TYR A 107 12.57 -5.73 -0.52
CA TYR A 107 11.98 -6.80 0.31
C TYR A 107 13.05 -7.77 0.81
N GLU A 108 13.94 -7.28 1.68
CA GLU A 108 15.03 -8.04 2.28
C GLU A 108 15.29 -7.57 3.72
N GLY A 109 16.14 -8.28 4.46
CA GLY A 109 16.58 -7.91 5.80
C GLY A 109 15.45 -7.44 6.71
N LYS A 110 15.63 -6.29 7.34
CA LYS A 110 14.67 -5.70 8.29
C LYS A 110 13.30 -5.40 7.69
N ALA A 111 13.23 -4.96 6.44
CA ALA A 111 11.95 -4.71 5.78
C ALA A 111 11.13 -6.00 5.62
N ARG A 112 11.78 -7.11 5.23
CA ARG A 112 11.12 -8.43 5.13
C ARG A 112 10.60 -8.89 6.49
N GLU A 113 11.40 -8.72 7.57
CA GLU A 113 10.98 -9.08 8.92
C GLU A 113 9.73 -8.30 9.36
N LEU A 114 9.73 -6.97 9.18
CA LEU A 114 8.61 -6.10 9.54
C LEU A 114 7.34 -6.45 8.76
N ILE A 115 7.46 -6.67 7.46
CA ILE A 115 6.32 -7.04 6.61
C ILE A 115 5.78 -8.43 6.98
N LEU A 116 6.64 -9.38 7.33
CA LEU A 116 6.19 -10.68 7.82
C LEU A 116 5.47 -10.55 9.17
N LYS A 117 6.00 -9.78 10.12
CA LYS A 117 5.33 -9.48 11.39
C LYS A 117 3.99 -8.76 11.16
N PHE A 118 3.92 -7.84 10.20
CA PHE A 118 2.68 -7.17 9.80
C PHE A 118 1.64 -8.14 9.23
N LYS A 119 2.08 -9.14 8.43
CA LYS A 119 1.19 -10.16 7.87
C LYS A 119 0.65 -11.14 8.90
N LEU A 120 1.43 -11.49 9.90
CA LEU A 120 1.14 -12.56 10.85
C LEU A 120 0.69 -12.08 12.23
N GLY A 121 1.07 -10.88 12.62
CA GLY A 121 1.09 -10.46 14.01
C GLY A 121 -0.06 -9.58 14.50
N ARG A 122 -1.09 -9.28 13.70
CA ARG A 122 -2.22 -8.40 14.09
C ARG A 122 -1.80 -7.06 14.74
N ARG A 123 -0.59 -6.56 14.45
CA ARG A 123 -0.05 -5.34 15.06
C ARG A 123 -0.46 -4.10 14.26
N ALA A 124 -1.50 -3.42 14.69
CA ALA A 124 -1.96 -2.16 14.10
C ALA A 124 -0.86 -1.07 14.07
N SER A 125 0.03 -1.06 15.09
CA SER A 125 1.17 -0.16 15.15
C SER A 125 2.12 -0.28 13.94
N LEU A 126 2.26 -1.49 13.36
CA LEU A 126 3.05 -1.68 12.15
C LEU A 126 2.35 -1.11 10.91
N ALA A 127 1.00 -1.11 10.87
CA ALA A 127 0.27 -0.47 9.79
C ALA A 127 0.58 1.02 9.72
N HIS A 128 0.51 1.69 10.89
CA HIS A 128 0.79 3.11 11.01
C HIS A 128 2.26 3.43 10.65
N ALA A 129 3.21 2.66 11.19
CA ALA A 129 4.63 2.86 10.91
C ALA A 129 5.00 2.67 9.42
N LEU A 130 4.50 1.60 8.81
CA LEU A 130 4.75 1.30 7.39
C LEU A 130 3.97 2.23 6.47
N GLY A 131 2.76 2.64 6.88
CA GLY A 131 1.95 3.63 6.18
C GLY A 131 2.57 5.01 6.21
N ALA A 132 3.11 5.45 7.36
CA ALA A 132 3.84 6.71 7.48
C ALA A 132 5.09 6.73 6.59
N LEU A 133 5.91 5.66 6.64
CA LEU A 133 7.09 5.52 5.80
C LEU A 133 6.75 5.57 4.30
N LEU A 134 5.70 4.85 3.88
CA LEU A 134 5.22 4.89 2.49
C LEU A 134 4.68 6.28 2.13
N GLY A 135 4.00 6.94 3.06
CA GLY A 135 3.48 8.29 2.88
C GLY A 135 4.59 9.33 2.74
N ASP A 136 5.67 9.26 3.56
CA ASP A 136 6.84 10.13 3.42
C ASP A 136 7.42 10.02 2.00
N PHE A 137 7.64 8.81 1.54
CA PHE A 137 8.17 8.53 0.21
C PHE A 137 7.27 9.05 -0.92
N LEU A 138 5.94 8.90 -0.79
CA LEU A 138 4.99 9.41 -1.77
C LEU A 138 4.95 10.94 -1.79
N ALA A 139 5.09 11.60 -0.63
CA ALA A 139 5.18 13.05 -0.55
C ALA A 139 6.43 13.59 -1.24
N GLU A 140 7.60 13.00 -0.94
CA GLU A 140 8.89 13.37 -1.54
C GLU A 140 8.92 13.15 -3.05
N SER A 141 8.31 12.06 -3.53
CA SER A 141 8.21 11.76 -4.97
C SER A 141 7.20 12.61 -5.74
N GLY A 142 6.39 13.43 -5.04
CA GLY A 142 5.30 14.23 -5.61
C GLY A 142 4.09 13.44 -6.12
N LEU A 143 4.12 12.11 -5.99
CA LEU A 143 3.06 11.23 -6.52
C LEU A 143 1.72 11.38 -5.81
N SER A 144 1.72 11.81 -4.55
CA SER A 144 0.48 12.04 -3.78
C SER A 144 -0.43 13.09 -4.43
N ARG A 145 0.16 14.11 -5.07
CA ARG A 145 -0.58 15.18 -5.76
C ARG A 145 -1.24 14.72 -7.07
N ALA A 146 -0.81 13.59 -7.60
CA ALA A 146 -1.32 13.04 -8.85
C ALA A 146 -2.42 11.99 -8.65
N VAL A 147 -3.03 11.91 -7.45
CA VAL A 147 -4.00 10.87 -7.08
C VAL A 147 -5.34 11.48 -6.74
N ASP A 148 -6.42 10.91 -7.27
CA ASP A 148 -7.80 11.29 -6.93
C ASP A 148 -8.46 10.26 -6.00
N LEU A 149 -7.98 9.01 -6.01
CA LEU A 149 -8.63 7.89 -5.33
C LEU A 149 -7.60 6.85 -4.87
N VAL A 150 -7.71 6.40 -3.62
CA VAL A 150 -6.87 5.31 -3.08
C VAL A 150 -7.67 4.01 -3.01
N ALA A 151 -7.12 2.94 -3.55
CA ALA A 151 -7.76 1.63 -3.57
C ALA A 151 -6.80 0.54 -3.06
N PRO A 152 -7.16 -0.22 -2.01
CA PRO A 152 -6.37 -1.36 -1.57
C PRO A 152 -6.51 -2.54 -2.51
N VAL A 153 -5.43 -3.32 -2.70
CA VAL A 153 -5.53 -4.64 -3.31
C VAL A 153 -6.40 -5.55 -2.45
N PRO A 154 -7.46 -6.16 -2.99
CA PRO A 154 -8.34 -6.99 -2.19
C PRO A 154 -7.70 -8.35 -1.87
N LEU A 155 -7.75 -8.74 -0.60
CA LEU A 155 -7.43 -10.10 -0.17
C LEU A 155 -8.58 -11.06 -0.54
N HIS A 156 -8.22 -12.30 -0.89
CA HIS A 156 -9.20 -13.37 -0.98
C HIS A 156 -9.80 -13.66 0.40
N TRP A 157 -11.11 -13.96 0.47
CA TRP A 157 -11.85 -14.14 1.73
C TRP A 157 -11.22 -15.19 2.66
N ARG A 158 -10.68 -16.31 2.14
CA ARG A 158 -9.98 -17.33 2.94
C ARG A 158 -8.76 -16.76 3.67
N ARG A 159 -7.95 -15.91 2.99
CA ARG A 159 -6.80 -15.24 3.61
C ARG A 159 -7.23 -14.15 4.60
N ARG A 160 -8.38 -13.53 4.36
CA ARG A 160 -8.94 -12.55 5.29
C ARG A 160 -9.38 -13.24 6.59
N LEU A 161 -9.98 -14.42 6.51
CA LEU A 161 -10.36 -15.21 7.69
C LEU A 161 -9.13 -15.66 8.49
N SER A 162 -8.08 -16.16 7.82
CA SER A 162 -6.85 -16.62 8.51
C SER A 162 -6.02 -15.47 9.11
N ARG A 163 -6.00 -14.27 8.48
CA ARG A 163 -5.21 -13.11 8.93
C ARG A 163 -5.99 -12.13 9.80
N GLY A 164 -7.31 -12.16 9.75
CA GLY A 164 -8.19 -11.23 10.46
C GLY A 164 -8.36 -9.86 9.79
N PHE A 165 -7.41 -9.41 8.97
CA PHE A 165 -7.42 -8.10 8.32
C PHE A 165 -6.72 -8.09 6.96
N ASN A 166 -6.93 -7.03 6.19
CA ASN A 166 -6.25 -6.77 4.92
C ASN A 166 -5.17 -5.72 5.12
N GLN A 167 -3.91 -6.10 4.99
CA GLN A 167 -2.74 -5.22 5.13
C GLN A 167 -2.80 -4.02 4.17
N ALA A 168 -3.13 -4.28 2.91
CA ALA A 168 -3.27 -3.24 1.90
C ALA A 168 -4.37 -2.22 2.26
N MET A 169 -5.43 -2.67 2.95
CA MET A 169 -6.48 -1.78 3.44
C MET A 169 -5.96 -0.83 4.51
N LEU A 170 -5.22 -1.33 5.49
CA LEU A 170 -4.66 -0.49 6.57
C LEU A 170 -3.69 0.54 6.00
N LEU A 171 -2.80 0.14 5.09
CA LEU A 171 -1.89 1.07 4.42
C LEU A 171 -2.66 2.11 3.58
N ALA A 172 -3.71 1.70 2.88
CA ALA A 172 -4.54 2.60 2.09
C ALA A 172 -5.29 3.61 2.98
N CYS A 173 -5.76 3.20 4.17
CA CYS A 173 -6.35 4.10 5.17
C CYS A 173 -5.35 5.17 5.62
N GLU A 174 -4.13 4.77 5.99
CA GLU A 174 -3.08 5.70 6.42
C GLU A 174 -2.77 6.75 5.34
N LEU A 175 -2.63 6.32 4.09
CA LEU A 175 -2.39 7.23 2.97
C LEU A 175 -3.58 8.14 2.68
N ALA A 176 -4.80 7.62 2.76
CA ALA A 176 -6.01 8.39 2.53
C ALA A 176 -6.18 9.50 3.57
N ILE A 177 -5.94 9.20 4.86
CA ILE A 177 -5.97 10.17 5.96
C ILE A 177 -4.86 11.21 5.77
N ARG A 178 -3.64 10.77 5.50
CA ARG A 178 -2.47 11.64 5.40
C ARG A 178 -2.57 12.69 4.28
N PHE A 179 -3.12 12.31 3.14
CA PHE A 179 -3.20 13.15 1.95
C PHE A 179 -4.60 13.68 1.66
N ASP A 180 -5.54 13.49 2.56
CA ASP A 180 -6.97 13.84 2.39
C ASP A 180 -7.53 13.28 1.08
N LEU A 181 -7.23 12.01 0.78
CA LEU A 181 -7.66 11.35 -0.44
C LEU A 181 -8.89 10.47 -0.19
N ARG A 182 -9.74 10.39 -1.19
CA ARG A 182 -10.91 9.52 -1.15
C ARG A 182 -10.48 8.05 -1.13
N LEU A 183 -10.79 7.34 -0.04
CA LEU A 183 -10.59 5.90 0.06
C LEU A 183 -11.71 5.13 -0.63
N ALA A 184 -11.35 4.14 -1.45
CA ALA A 184 -12.26 3.24 -2.14
C ALA A 184 -12.05 1.77 -1.70
N PRO A 185 -12.48 1.40 -0.48
CA PRO A 185 -12.11 0.13 0.16
C PRO A 185 -12.67 -1.11 -0.56
N ARG A 186 -13.73 -0.92 -1.33
CA ARG A 186 -14.43 -2.00 -2.06
C ARG A 186 -14.47 -1.78 -3.56
N LEU A 187 -13.58 -0.95 -4.10
CA LEU A 187 -13.48 -0.67 -5.52
C LEU A 187 -13.23 -1.94 -6.34
N LEU A 188 -12.24 -2.68 -5.91
CA LEU A 188 -11.86 -3.98 -6.48
C LEU A 188 -12.38 -5.13 -5.61
N VAL A 189 -12.74 -6.23 -6.24
CA VAL A 189 -13.06 -7.50 -5.58
C VAL A 189 -12.23 -8.61 -6.19
N ARG A 190 -11.75 -9.52 -5.33
CA ARG A 190 -11.06 -10.73 -5.78
C ARG A 190 -12.06 -11.87 -5.88
N ARG A 191 -12.33 -12.32 -7.11
CA ARG A 191 -13.36 -13.34 -7.42
C ARG A 191 -12.83 -14.77 -7.27
N ARG A 192 -11.53 -14.98 -7.50
CA ARG A 192 -10.93 -16.32 -7.50
C ARG A 192 -9.80 -16.42 -6.47
N ALA A 193 -9.77 -17.53 -5.71
CA ALA A 193 -8.61 -17.89 -4.91
C ALA A 193 -7.44 -18.19 -5.85
N THR A 194 -6.30 -17.56 -5.61
CA THR A 194 -5.05 -17.93 -6.26
C THR A 194 -4.16 -18.60 -5.23
N GLU A 195 -3.47 -19.67 -5.63
CA GLU A 195 -2.61 -20.44 -4.74
C GLU A 195 -1.52 -19.59 -4.08
N THR A 196 -1.02 -20.07 -2.92
CA THR A 196 0.02 -19.38 -2.15
C THR A 196 1.34 -19.49 -2.90
N GLN A 197 1.88 -18.36 -3.34
CA GLN A 197 2.95 -18.25 -4.33
C GLN A 197 4.37 -18.42 -3.77
N THR A 198 4.57 -19.08 -2.66
CA THR A 198 5.91 -19.33 -2.11
C THR A 198 6.75 -20.27 -2.97
N ALA A 199 6.13 -21.05 -3.88
CA ALA A 199 6.80 -22.08 -4.68
C ALA A 199 6.72 -21.92 -6.22
N LEU A 200 6.06 -20.85 -6.76
CA LEU A 200 5.85 -20.76 -8.21
C LEU A 200 6.84 -19.82 -8.90
N SER A 201 7.35 -20.22 -10.07
CA SER A 201 8.17 -19.38 -10.95
C SER A 201 7.40 -18.14 -11.44
N GLY A 202 8.12 -17.07 -11.85
CA GLY A 202 7.54 -15.77 -12.25
C GLY A 202 6.45 -15.86 -13.34
N LEU A 203 6.60 -16.78 -14.31
CA LEU A 203 5.62 -17.01 -15.40
C LEU A 203 4.32 -17.61 -14.89
N ARG A 204 4.38 -18.58 -13.97
CA ARG A 204 3.19 -19.20 -13.36
C ARG A 204 2.43 -18.21 -12.46
N ARG A 205 3.12 -17.21 -11.87
CA ARG A 205 2.45 -16.15 -11.07
C ARG A 205 1.55 -15.26 -11.93
N GLY A 206 1.96 -14.92 -13.15
CA GLY A 206 1.15 -14.11 -14.08
C GLY A 206 -0.15 -14.82 -14.48
N ALA A 207 -0.07 -16.09 -14.87
CA ALA A 207 -1.22 -16.91 -15.25
C ALA A 207 -2.20 -17.11 -14.08
N ASN A 208 -1.68 -17.26 -12.86
CA ASN A 208 -2.48 -17.49 -11.66
C ASN A 208 -3.37 -16.29 -11.26
N VAL A 209 -2.98 -15.05 -11.61
CA VAL A 209 -3.69 -13.83 -11.20
C VAL A 209 -4.62 -13.28 -12.29
N ARG A 210 -4.46 -13.70 -13.54
CA ARG A 210 -5.30 -13.23 -14.66
C ARG A 210 -6.77 -13.55 -14.41
N GLY A 211 -7.66 -12.54 -14.53
CA GLY A 211 -9.10 -12.66 -14.29
C GLY A 211 -9.49 -12.84 -12.80
N ALA A 212 -8.51 -12.72 -11.86
CA ALA A 212 -8.81 -12.90 -10.45
C ALA A 212 -9.51 -11.68 -9.82
N PHE A 213 -9.49 -10.51 -10.45
CA PHE A 213 -10.06 -9.28 -9.92
C PHE A 213 -11.18 -8.76 -10.82
N ALA A 214 -12.09 -8.01 -10.21
CA ALA A 214 -13.15 -7.28 -10.93
C ALA A 214 -13.45 -5.95 -10.25
N LEU A 215 -13.91 -4.99 -11.05
CA LEU A 215 -14.46 -3.73 -10.57
C LEU A 215 -15.90 -3.99 -10.07
N ARG A 216 -16.22 -3.48 -8.87
CA ARG A 216 -17.59 -3.56 -8.34
C ARG A 216 -18.51 -2.55 -9.02
N ALA A 217 -19.72 -3.01 -9.37
CA ALA A 217 -20.69 -2.20 -10.11
C ALA A 217 -20.98 -0.80 -9.50
N PRO A 218 -21.15 -0.62 -8.17
CA PRO A 218 -21.40 0.70 -7.57
C PRO A 218 -20.27 1.70 -7.81
N TRP A 219 -19.06 1.24 -8.10
CA TRP A 219 -17.88 2.08 -8.29
C TRP A 219 -17.57 2.45 -9.73
N ARG A 220 -18.32 1.93 -10.71
CA ARG A 220 -18.06 2.18 -12.15
C ARG A 220 -18.01 3.67 -12.48
N ARG A 221 -19.00 4.44 -12.00
CA ARG A 221 -19.01 5.91 -12.21
C ARG A 221 -17.93 6.62 -11.41
N GLY A 222 -17.59 6.09 -10.22
CA GLY A 222 -16.61 6.71 -9.33
C GLY A 222 -15.15 6.57 -9.78
N VAL A 223 -14.87 5.67 -10.73
CA VAL A 223 -13.51 5.47 -11.26
C VAL A 223 -13.27 6.17 -12.60
N LEU A 224 -14.35 6.56 -13.29
CA LEU A 224 -14.28 7.15 -14.62
C LEU A 224 -13.48 8.46 -14.61
N GLY A 225 -12.45 8.54 -15.45
CA GLY A 225 -11.59 9.71 -15.57
C GLY A 225 -10.67 9.96 -14.38
N ARG A 226 -10.66 9.08 -13.36
CA ARG A 226 -9.87 9.26 -12.12
C ARG A 226 -8.48 8.64 -12.22
N ARG A 227 -7.53 9.26 -11.52
CA ARG A 227 -6.20 8.72 -11.26
C ARG A 227 -6.24 7.93 -9.96
N VAL A 228 -6.03 6.61 -10.05
CA VAL A 228 -6.23 5.68 -8.94
C VAL A 228 -4.89 5.19 -8.43
N LEU A 229 -4.63 5.34 -7.12
CA LEU A 229 -3.50 4.73 -6.43
C LEU A 229 -3.92 3.36 -5.89
N VAL A 230 -3.35 2.30 -6.44
CA VAL A 230 -3.49 0.94 -5.93
C VAL A 230 -2.42 0.67 -4.89
N VAL A 231 -2.82 0.25 -3.68
CA VAL A 231 -1.92 0.03 -2.55
C VAL A 231 -1.84 -1.47 -2.23
N ASP A 232 -0.61 -1.97 -2.04
CA ASP A 232 -0.33 -3.33 -1.56
C ASP A 232 0.87 -3.32 -0.58
N ASP A 233 1.16 -4.43 0.08
CA ASP A 233 2.30 -4.53 1.00
C ASP A 233 3.63 -4.76 0.26
N VAL A 234 3.68 -5.65 -0.74
CA VAL A 234 4.90 -6.01 -1.47
C VAL A 234 4.66 -6.14 -2.97
N PHE A 235 5.46 -5.44 -3.75
CA PHE A 235 5.53 -5.63 -5.19
C PHE A 235 6.51 -6.78 -5.51
N THR A 236 5.99 -7.87 -6.04
CA THR A 236 6.82 -9.03 -6.41
C THR A 236 7.06 -9.05 -7.94
N THR A 237 6.26 -9.78 -8.67
CA THR A 237 6.33 -9.82 -10.14
C THR A 237 5.56 -8.69 -10.82
N GLY A 238 4.78 -7.93 -10.06
CA GLY A 238 3.84 -6.94 -10.56
C GLY A 238 2.57 -7.53 -11.18
N ALA A 239 2.38 -8.86 -11.16
CA ALA A 239 1.21 -9.50 -11.76
C ALA A 239 -0.10 -9.06 -11.11
N THR A 240 -0.14 -8.95 -9.78
CA THR A 240 -1.31 -8.43 -9.03
C THR A 240 -1.58 -6.97 -9.39
N ALA A 241 -0.56 -6.14 -9.36
CA ALA A 241 -0.66 -4.72 -9.69
C ALA A 241 -1.14 -4.52 -11.15
N HIS A 242 -0.55 -5.27 -12.10
CA HIS A 242 -0.95 -5.24 -13.50
C HIS A 242 -2.43 -5.62 -13.69
N GLU A 243 -2.89 -6.71 -13.06
CA GLU A 243 -4.26 -7.17 -13.23
C GLU A 243 -5.28 -6.22 -12.56
N CYS A 244 -4.98 -5.67 -11.37
CA CYS A 244 -5.78 -4.62 -10.74
C CYS A 244 -5.87 -3.39 -11.65
N ALA A 245 -4.73 -2.94 -12.18
CA ALA A 245 -4.69 -1.79 -13.08
C ALA A 245 -5.44 -2.05 -14.39
N ARG A 246 -5.33 -3.24 -14.98
CA ARG A 246 -6.07 -3.63 -16.18
C ARG A 246 -7.58 -3.52 -15.97
N VAL A 247 -8.07 -4.00 -14.84
CA VAL A 247 -9.49 -3.93 -14.47
C VAL A 247 -9.94 -2.48 -14.28
N LEU A 248 -9.14 -1.65 -13.64
CA LEU A 248 -9.44 -0.23 -13.41
C LEU A 248 -9.42 0.56 -14.72
N ARG A 249 -8.43 0.33 -15.59
CA ARG A 249 -8.35 0.97 -16.92
C ARG A 249 -9.52 0.57 -17.80
N ALA A 250 -9.90 -0.70 -17.80
CA ALA A 250 -11.11 -1.17 -18.48
C ALA A 250 -12.40 -0.57 -17.89
N GLY A 251 -12.38 -0.15 -16.62
CA GLY A 251 -13.47 0.55 -15.97
C GLY A 251 -13.47 2.06 -16.20
N GLY A 252 -12.53 2.60 -16.99
CA GLY A 252 -12.45 4.01 -17.35
C GLY A 252 -11.55 4.87 -16.46
N ALA A 253 -10.68 4.27 -15.62
CA ALA A 253 -9.65 5.04 -14.91
C ALA A 253 -8.73 5.77 -15.91
N ALA A 254 -8.47 7.06 -15.69
CA ALA A 254 -7.56 7.85 -16.52
C ALA A 254 -6.12 7.37 -16.37
N GLU A 255 -5.72 7.03 -15.15
CA GLU A 255 -4.40 6.53 -14.84
C GLU A 255 -4.44 5.61 -13.63
N VAL A 256 -3.51 4.67 -13.55
CA VAL A 256 -3.33 3.82 -12.38
C VAL A 256 -1.87 3.88 -11.94
N LEU A 257 -1.68 4.28 -10.69
CA LEU A 257 -0.41 4.26 -9.97
C LEU A 257 -0.43 3.12 -8.95
N VAL A 258 0.73 2.63 -8.57
CA VAL A 258 0.87 1.54 -7.59
C VAL A 258 1.85 1.96 -6.51
N ALA A 259 1.48 1.80 -5.25
CA ALA A 259 2.35 2.02 -4.11
C ALA A 259 2.42 0.77 -3.23
N THR A 260 3.64 0.37 -2.87
CA THR A 260 3.89 -0.76 -1.96
C THR A 260 4.98 -0.40 -0.96
N VAL A 261 5.01 -1.05 0.19
CA VAL A 261 6.05 -0.81 1.20
C VAL A 261 7.40 -1.31 0.70
N ALA A 262 7.43 -2.45 0.01
CA ALA A 262 8.68 -3.02 -0.48
C ALA A 262 8.54 -3.66 -1.86
N HIS A 263 9.66 -3.72 -2.58
CA HIS A 263 9.81 -4.38 -3.87
C HIS A 263 10.79 -5.56 -3.76
N THR A 264 10.43 -6.72 -4.29
CA THR A 264 11.39 -7.83 -4.42
C THR A 264 12.32 -7.54 -5.58
N HIS A 265 13.60 -7.35 -5.29
CA HIS A 265 14.61 -7.19 -6.34
C HIS A 265 14.66 -8.44 -7.23
N ARG A 266 14.72 -8.21 -8.54
CA ARG A 266 14.97 -9.27 -9.51
C ARG A 266 16.42 -9.16 -9.91
N SER A 267 17.28 -9.98 -9.32
CA SER A 267 18.59 -10.20 -9.90
C SER A 267 18.40 -10.64 -11.35
N SER A 268 18.91 -9.84 -12.27
CA SER A 268 19.08 -10.24 -13.66
C SER A 268 20.06 -11.41 -13.62
N GLY A 269 19.57 -12.66 -13.68
CA GLY A 269 20.41 -13.79 -14.00
C GLY A 269 20.80 -13.74 -15.47
#